data_af3364d2e1fb8c535aeeacbd5d97895d
#
_entry.id   af3364d2e1fb8c535aeeacbd5d97895d
#
_cell.length_a   1.000
_cell.length_b   1.000
_cell.length_c   1.000
_cell.angle_alpha   90.00
_cell.angle_beta   90.00
_cell.angle_gamma   90.00
#
_symmetry.space_group_name_H-M   'P 1'
#
loop_
_entity.id
_entity.type
_entity.pdbx_description
1 polymer ?
#
loop_
_entity_poly.entity_id
_entity_poly.type
_entity_poly.pdbx_seq_one_letter_code
_entity_poly.pdbx_strand_id
1 'polypeptide(L)'
;DYCEGAHEAILRRLVETNMEKLPGYGFDKYTESAKEKIRKACGCPEAEIYLLGGGTQTNAVVIASMLNRYEGVIAAETGHVNGHEAGAIEYTGHKVLALPQVNGKLQAETVKAYVERFYGDANHEHMVFPGMVYISHPTEYGTLYTKKELEELSAVCRQYEMPLFLDGARLGYGLVSKETDVTLEDIARLTDVFY
;
A
#
# COMPACT_ATOMS: atom_id res chain seq x y z
N ASP A 1 -13.97 6.36 4.68
CA ASP A 1 -14.54 6.42 3.34
C ASP A 1 -15.81 5.62 3.20
N TYR A 2 -16.01 4.62 4.04
CA TYR A 2 -17.20 3.76 4.03
C TYR A 2 -18.03 4.08 5.27
N CYS A 3 -19.26 4.47 5.06
CA CYS A 3 -20.18 4.79 6.15
C CYS A 3 -21.27 3.71 6.33
N GLU A 4 -21.19 2.63 5.57
CA GLU A 4 -22.12 1.51 5.65
C GLU A 4 -21.68 0.51 6.73
N GLY A 5 -22.65 -0.19 7.29
CA GLY A 5 -22.42 -1.33 8.17
C GLY A 5 -21.95 -2.56 7.40
N ALA A 6 -21.61 -3.61 8.13
CA ALA A 6 -21.22 -4.88 7.53
C ALA A 6 -22.40 -5.52 6.78
N HIS A 7 -22.09 -6.17 5.66
CA HIS A 7 -23.10 -6.95 4.91
C HIS A 7 -23.79 -7.98 5.80
N GLU A 8 -25.08 -8.21 5.60
CA GLU A 8 -25.89 -9.09 6.46
C GLU A 8 -25.34 -10.50 6.62
N ALA A 9 -24.68 -11.05 5.58
CA ALA A 9 -24.06 -12.35 5.64
C ALA A 9 -22.88 -12.40 6.64
N ILE A 10 -22.13 -11.29 6.79
CA ILE A 10 -21.06 -11.14 7.78
C ILE A 10 -21.66 -11.10 9.17
N LEU A 11 -22.70 -10.29 9.39
CA LEU A 11 -23.38 -10.19 10.69
C LEU A 11 -23.96 -11.53 11.11
N ARG A 12 -24.58 -12.26 10.20
CA ARG A 12 -25.10 -13.61 10.46
C ARG A 12 -23.97 -14.55 10.87
N ARG A 13 -22.85 -14.51 10.16
CA ARG A 13 -21.69 -15.34 10.47
C ARG A 13 -21.08 -15.03 11.83
N LEU A 14 -21.02 -13.75 12.21
CA LEU A 14 -20.56 -13.33 13.54
C LEU A 14 -21.48 -13.90 14.65
N VAL A 15 -22.80 -13.87 14.46
CA VAL A 15 -23.76 -14.44 15.42
C VAL A 15 -23.57 -15.96 15.54
N GLU A 16 -23.44 -16.67 14.40
CA GLU A 16 -23.26 -18.15 14.39
C GLU A 16 -21.99 -18.58 15.11
N THR A 17 -20.92 -17.81 15.02
CA THR A 17 -19.60 -18.16 15.55
C THR A 17 -19.28 -17.54 16.91
N ASN A 18 -20.17 -16.68 17.44
CA ASN A 18 -19.91 -15.90 18.65
C ASN A 18 -19.56 -16.72 19.90
N MET A 19 -20.08 -17.94 19.99
CA MET A 19 -19.83 -18.83 21.14
C MET A 19 -18.63 -19.76 20.95
N GLU A 20 -17.95 -19.68 19.80
CA GLU A 20 -16.75 -20.48 19.57
C GLU A 20 -15.56 -19.92 20.35
N LYS A 21 -14.79 -20.81 20.96
CA LYS A 21 -13.52 -20.46 21.58
C LYS A 21 -12.42 -20.65 20.56
N LEU A 22 -11.76 -19.56 20.18
CA LEU A 22 -10.73 -19.56 19.16
C LEU A 22 -9.37 -19.18 19.76
N PRO A 23 -8.25 -19.72 19.23
CA PRO A 23 -6.92 -19.21 19.54
C PRO A 23 -6.81 -17.72 19.17
N GLY A 24 -6.05 -16.96 19.95
CA GLY A 24 -5.73 -15.57 19.63
C GLY A 24 -4.57 -15.43 18.64
N TYR A 25 -4.21 -14.18 18.37
CA TYR A 25 -2.99 -13.81 17.60
C TYR A 25 -2.97 -14.29 16.15
N GLY A 26 -4.15 -14.48 15.54
CA GLY A 26 -4.25 -14.89 14.14
C GLY A 26 -4.00 -16.38 13.86
N PHE A 27 -3.97 -17.23 14.88
CA PHE A 27 -3.81 -18.67 14.75
C PHE A 27 -5.13 -19.44 14.67
N ASP A 28 -6.24 -18.74 14.51
CA ASP A 28 -7.55 -19.36 14.39
C ASP A 28 -7.85 -19.83 12.96
N LYS A 29 -8.77 -20.79 12.86
CA LYS A 29 -9.17 -21.39 11.58
C LYS A 29 -9.75 -20.41 10.55
N TYR A 30 -10.34 -19.30 11.00
CA TYR A 30 -10.93 -18.30 10.11
C TYR A 30 -9.85 -17.44 9.50
N THR A 31 -8.86 -17.03 10.29
CA THR A 31 -7.67 -16.30 9.82
C THR A 31 -6.91 -17.14 8.80
N GLU A 32 -6.61 -18.40 9.07
CA GLU A 32 -5.92 -19.27 8.11
C GLU A 32 -6.72 -19.47 6.83
N SER A 33 -8.03 -19.73 6.93
CA SER A 33 -8.90 -19.81 5.76
C SER A 33 -8.96 -18.52 4.94
N ALA A 34 -8.91 -17.35 5.60
CA ALA A 34 -8.85 -16.06 4.92
C ALA A 34 -7.53 -15.90 4.16
N LYS A 35 -6.39 -16.18 4.79
CA LYS A 35 -5.07 -16.13 4.17
C LYS A 35 -4.98 -17.02 2.92
N GLU A 36 -5.46 -18.26 3.00
CA GLU A 36 -5.49 -19.17 1.85
C GLU A 36 -6.32 -18.60 0.67
N LYS A 37 -7.50 -18.05 0.97
CA LYS A 37 -8.36 -17.44 -0.04
C LYS A 37 -7.73 -16.22 -0.67
N ILE A 38 -7.05 -15.38 0.11
CA ILE A 38 -6.34 -14.18 -0.38
C ILE A 38 -5.19 -14.62 -1.28
N ARG A 39 -4.33 -15.56 -0.85
CA ARG A 39 -3.25 -16.09 -1.70
C ARG A 39 -3.75 -16.61 -3.03
N LYS A 40 -4.87 -17.35 -3.01
CA LYS A 40 -5.49 -17.85 -4.22
C LYS A 40 -6.02 -16.73 -5.12
N ALA A 41 -6.69 -15.73 -4.54
CA ALA A 41 -7.24 -14.61 -5.30
C ALA A 41 -6.16 -13.72 -5.93
N CYS A 42 -5.01 -13.59 -5.25
CA CYS A 42 -3.85 -12.85 -5.74
C CYS A 42 -2.96 -13.64 -6.71
N GLY A 43 -3.20 -14.94 -6.88
CA GLY A 43 -2.29 -15.81 -7.64
C GLY A 43 -0.88 -15.91 -7.04
N CYS A 44 -0.72 -15.63 -5.75
CA CYS A 44 0.56 -15.55 -5.06
C CYS A 44 0.58 -16.50 -3.83
N PRO A 45 0.91 -17.78 -4.00
CA PRO A 45 0.87 -18.78 -2.93
C PRO A 45 1.85 -18.49 -1.78
N GLU A 46 2.95 -17.79 -2.07
CA GLU A 46 3.99 -17.46 -1.09
C GLU A 46 3.74 -16.12 -0.35
N ALA A 47 2.62 -15.43 -0.62
CA ALA A 47 2.35 -14.15 0.02
C ALA A 47 2.20 -14.30 1.54
N GLU A 48 2.91 -13.45 2.27
CA GLU A 48 2.71 -13.26 3.70
C GLU A 48 1.52 -12.32 3.94
N ILE A 49 0.58 -12.73 4.80
CA ILE A 49 -0.67 -12.00 5.02
C ILE A 49 -0.84 -11.70 6.50
N TYR A 50 -1.06 -10.43 6.80
CA TYR A 50 -1.28 -9.91 8.14
C TYR A 50 -2.64 -9.20 8.20
N LEU A 51 -3.39 -9.41 9.29
CA LEU A 51 -4.65 -8.73 9.55
C LEU A 51 -4.41 -7.60 10.55
N LEU A 52 -4.65 -6.36 10.13
CA LEU A 52 -4.45 -5.15 10.93
C LEU A 52 -5.76 -4.39 11.11
N GLY A 53 -5.82 -3.48 12.08
CA GLY A 53 -7.06 -2.84 12.50
C GLY A 53 -7.54 -1.67 11.62
N GLY A 54 -6.69 -1.14 10.71
CA GLY A 54 -7.06 -0.01 9.87
C GLY A 54 -5.92 0.50 9.01
N GLY A 55 -6.23 1.31 7.98
CA GLY A 55 -5.29 1.79 6.97
C GLY A 55 -4.12 2.59 7.56
N THR A 56 -4.38 3.59 8.40
CA THR A 56 -3.32 4.39 9.05
C THR A 56 -2.36 3.51 9.88
N GLN A 57 -2.89 2.54 10.64
CA GLN A 57 -2.05 1.59 11.35
C GLN A 57 -1.23 0.73 10.38
N THR A 58 -1.84 0.27 9.29
CA THR A 58 -1.17 -0.53 8.26
C THR A 58 -0.03 0.26 7.62
N ASN A 59 -0.28 1.51 7.20
CA ASN A 59 0.73 2.39 6.62
C ASN A 59 1.90 2.61 7.58
N ALA A 60 1.62 2.93 8.83
CA ALA A 60 2.66 3.13 9.85
C ALA A 60 3.49 1.86 10.10
N VAL A 61 2.84 0.69 10.21
CA VAL A 61 3.52 -0.60 10.44
C VAL A 61 4.39 -0.98 9.25
N VAL A 62 3.86 -0.92 8.02
CA VAL A 62 4.61 -1.28 6.81
C VAL A 62 5.83 -0.37 6.65
N ILE A 63 5.64 0.95 6.69
CA ILE A 63 6.72 1.92 6.50
C ILE A 63 7.79 1.76 7.59
N ALA A 64 7.39 1.65 8.86
CA ALA A 64 8.33 1.50 9.97
C ALA A 64 9.07 0.15 9.98
N SER A 65 8.47 -0.90 9.43
CA SER A 65 9.10 -2.23 9.41
C SER A 65 10.04 -2.46 8.22
N MET A 66 9.82 -1.74 7.10
CA MET A 66 10.55 -1.96 5.85
C MET A 66 11.64 -0.91 5.59
N LEU A 67 11.60 0.24 6.26
CA LEU A 67 12.57 1.30 6.07
C LEU A 67 13.66 1.30 7.15
N ASN A 68 14.88 1.63 6.74
CA ASN A 68 15.95 2.00 7.67
C ASN A 68 15.68 3.39 8.27
N ARG A 69 16.22 3.66 9.44
CA ARG A 69 15.95 4.91 10.19
C ARG A 69 16.30 6.20 9.45
N TYR A 70 17.20 6.14 8.47
CA TYR A 70 17.62 7.29 7.66
C TYR A 70 16.83 7.40 6.35
N GLU A 71 15.90 6.49 6.10
CA GLU A 71 15.09 6.44 4.88
C GLU A 71 13.71 7.08 5.10
N GLY A 72 13.18 7.61 4.00
CA GLY A 72 11.83 8.14 3.90
C GLY A 72 11.03 7.46 2.80
N VAL A 73 9.74 7.67 2.82
CA VAL A 73 8.79 7.13 1.84
C VAL A 73 8.42 8.21 0.82
N ILE A 74 8.66 7.91 -0.46
CA ILE A 74 8.21 8.76 -1.58
C ILE A 74 6.70 8.56 -1.74
N ALA A 75 5.95 9.66 -1.79
CA ALA A 75 4.51 9.67 -2.06
C ALA A 75 4.13 10.86 -2.94
N ALA A 76 2.98 10.78 -3.60
CA ALA A 76 2.38 11.97 -4.19
C ALA A 76 2.08 13.02 -3.10
N GLU A 77 2.21 14.31 -3.40
CA GLU A 77 1.85 15.38 -2.44
C GLU A 77 0.39 15.30 -1.96
N THR A 78 -0.49 14.67 -2.75
CA THR A 78 -1.87 14.36 -2.40
C THR A 78 -2.04 13.01 -1.69
N GLY A 79 -0.97 12.21 -1.58
CA GLY A 79 -1.01 10.88 -0.99
C GLY A 79 -1.50 10.90 0.46
N HIS A 80 -2.28 9.90 0.85
CA HIS A 80 -2.93 9.86 2.17
C HIS A 80 -1.93 9.98 3.31
N VAL A 81 -0.78 9.32 3.23
CA VAL A 81 0.31 9.38 4.21
C VAL A 81 0.91 10.78 4.37
N ASN A 82 0.83 11.63 3.34
CA ASN A 82 1.33 13.00 3.41
C ASN A 82 0.34 13.99 4.03
N GLY A 83 -0.97 13.83 3.78
CA GLY A 83 -1.94 14.87 4.10
C GLY A 83 -3.03 14.49 5.11
N HIS A 84 -3.30 13.20 5.34
CA HIS A 84 -4.54 12.77 5.99
C HIS A 84 -4.35 11.79 7.17
N GLU A 85 -3.12 11.57 7.64
CA GLU A 85 -2.84 10.63 8.74
C GLU A 85 -2.33 11.30 10.03
N ALA A 86 -2.51 12.61 10.15
CA ALA A 86 -2.15 13.38 11.36
C ALA A 86 -0.70 13.18 11.84
N GLY A 87 0.25 12.98 10.91
CA GLY A 87 1.65 12.75 11.23
C GLY A 87 1.97 11.34 11.71
N ALA A 88 1.14 10.34 11.37
CA ALA A 88 1.36 8.95 11.80
C ALA A 88 2.67 8.37 11.26
N ILE A 89 3.08 8.76 10.07
CA ILE A 89 4.33 8.29 9.46
C ILE A 89 5.52 8.98 10.12
N GLU A 90 5.47 10.29 10.31
CA GLU A 90 6.51 11.06 10.99
C GLU A 90 6.70 10.60 12.44
N TYR A 91 5.62 10.19 13.11
CA TYR A 91 5.68 9.59 14.45
C TYR A 91 6.52 8.29 14.48
N THR A 92 6.56 7.52 13.38
CA THR A 92 7.45 6.34 13.29
C THR A 92 8.93 6.69 13.11
N GLY A 93 9.25 7.97 12.89
CA GLY A 93 10.61 8.46 12.66
C GLY A 93 10.98 8.56 11.19
N HIS A 94 10.03 8.30 10.26
CA HIS A 94 10.27 8.38 8.83
C HIS A 94 9.66 9.65 8.24
N LYS A 95 10.34 10.22 7.25
CA LYS A 95 9.87 11.39 6.53
C LYS A 95 9.07 10.96 5.30
N VAL A 96 7.94 11.63 5.06
CA VAL A 96 7.27 11.57 3.77
C VAL A 96 8.00 12.49 2.80
N LEU A 97 8.46 11.95 1.69
CA LEU A 97 9.13 12.64 0.58
C LEU A 97 8.08 12.94 -0.49
N ALA A 98 7.34 14.04 -0.28
CA ALA A 98 6.23 14.41 -1.15
C ALA A 98 6.72 14.90 -2.51
N LEU A 99 6.21 14.31 -3.59
CA LEU A 99 6.53 14.66 -4.98
C LEU A 99 5.29 15.17 -5.72
N PRO A 100 5.49 16.02 -6.76
CA PRO A 100 4.41 16.46 -7.63
C PRO A 100 3.65 15.29 -8.26
N GLN A 101 2.36 15.47 -8.44
CA GLN A 101 1.44 14.47 -8.98
C GLN A 101 0.74 14.98 -10.24
N VAL A 102 0.17 14.06 -11.02
CA VAL A 102 -0.72 14.35 -12.15
C VAL A 102 -2.03 13.61 -11.93
N ASN A 103 -3.12 14.34 -11.74
CA ASN A 103 -4.44 13.77 -11.44
C ASN A 103 -4.43 12.81 -10.23
N GLY A 104 -3.69 13.16 -9.18
CA GLY A 104 -3.53 12.35 -7.97
C GLY A 104 -2.52 11.20 -8.10
N LYS A 105 -1.96 10.97 -9.26
CA LYS A 105 -1.02 9.87 -9.53
C LYS A 105 0.44 10.33 -9.49
N LEU A 106 1.27 9.55 -8.85
CA LEU A 106 2.72 9.66 -8.91
C LEU A 106 3.22 9.08 -10.24
N GLN A 107 4.04 9.82 -10.97
CA GLN A 107 4.58 9.38 -12.25
C GLN A 107 5.95 8.71 -12.07
N ALA A 108 6.20 7.64 -12.81
CA ALA A 108 7.48 6.90 -12.76
C ALA A 108 8.69 7.80 -13.06
N GLU A 109 8.57 8.70 -14.05
CA GLU A 109 9.60 9.67 -14.41
C GLU A 109 9.89 10.66 -13.28
N THR A 110 8.85 11.06 -12.51
CA THR A 110 9.02 11.98 -11.37
C THR A 110 9.81 11.30 -10.25
N VAL A 111 9.48 10.02 -9.96
CA VAL A 111 10.23 9.21 -8.98
C VAL A 111 11.68 9.04 -9.44
N LYS A 112 11.89 8.61 -10.68
CA LYS A 112 13.23 8.41 -11.25
C LYS A 112 14.07 9.69 -11.17
N ALA A 113 13.54 10.80 -11.64
CA ALA A 113 14.24 12.09 -11.60
C ALA A 113 14.58 12.54 -10.17
N TYR A 114 13.71 12.26 -9.20
CA TYR A 114 13.98 12.54 -7.79
C TYR A 114 15.17 11.71 -7.27
N VAL A 115 15.17 10.41 -7.53
CA VAL A 115 16.21 9.49 -7.06
C VAL A 115 17.56 9.79 -7.74
N GLU A 116 17.56 10.05 -9.06
CA GLU A 116 18.77 10.43 -9.79
C GLU A 116 19.37 11.75 -9.27
N ARG A 117 18.52 12.75 -8.99
CA ARG A 117 18.95 14.01 -8.39
C ARG A 117 19.52 13.80 -6.99
N PHE A 118 18.89 12.94 -6.19
CA PHE A 118 19.38 12.60 -4.84
C PHE A 118 20.78 12.02 -4.89
N TYR A 119 21.01 10.97 -5.66
CA TYR A 119 22.32 10.33 -5.77
C TYR A 119 23.35 11.16 -6.54
N GLY A 120 22.91 12.13 -7.36
CA GLY A 120 23.78 13.09 -8.05
C GLY A 120 24.28 14.22 -7.14
N ASP A 121 23.70 14.41 -5.96
CA ASP A 121 24.16 15.40 -4.99
C ASP A 121 25.36 14.87 -4.21
N ALA A 122 26.47 15.61 -4.22
CA ALA A 122 27.70 15.23 -3.52
C ALA A 122 27.52 15.16 -1.99
N ASN A 123 26.44 15.74 -1.44
CA ASN A 123 26.11 15.75 -0.02
C ASN A 123 24.91 14.85 0.32
N HIS A 124 24.49 13.95 -0.57
CA HIS A 124 23.29 13.14 -0.34
C HIS A 124 23.34 12.31 0.96
N GLU A 125 24.53 11.97 1.45
CA GLU A 125 24.71 11.25 2.73
C GLU A 125 24.18 12.03 3.96
N HIS A 126 23.96 13.36 3.83
CA HIS A 126 23.33 14.19 4.85
C HIS A 126 21.82 14.38 4.68
N MET A 127 21.24 13.78 3.64
CA MET A 127 19.82 13.88 3.30
C MET A 127 19.05 12.63 3.75
N VAL A 128 17.73 12.72 3.78
CA VAL A 128 16.88 11.54 3.97
C VAL A 128 16.88 10.72 2.69
N PHE A 129 17.26 9.47 2.79
CA PHE A 129 17.35 8.55 1.64
C PHE A 129 15.95 8.17 1.14
N PRO A 130 15.71 8.13 -0.18
CA PRO A 130 14.49 7.52 -0.72
C PRO A 130 14.55 6.00 -0.53
N GLY A 131 13.67 5.44 0.30
CA GLY A 131 13.71 4.02 0.67
C GLY A 131 12.48 3.22 0.23
N MET A 132 11.39 3.88 -0.15
CA MET A 132 10.13 3.23 -0.55
C MET A 132 9.33 4.17 -1.43
N VAL A 133 8.53 3.61 -2.34
CA VAL A 133 7.50 4.35 -3.07
C VAL A 133 6.12 3.90 -2.58
N TYR A 134 5.30 4.85 -2.18
CA TYR A 134 3.90 4.65 -1.76
C TYR A 134 2.96 5.27 -2.79
N ILE A 135 1.93 4.53 -3.17
CA ILE A 135 0.84 4.99 -4.02
C ILE A 135 -0.51 4.56 -3.45
N SER A 136 -1.56 5.33 -3.69
CA SER A 136 -2.95 4.93 -3.41
C SER A 136 -3.64 4.49 -4.70
N HIS A 137 -4.40 3.38 -4.66
CA HIS A 137 -5.16 2.88 -5.81
C HIS A 137 -6.54 2.34 -5.41
N PRO A 138 -7.64 2.99 -5.83
CA PRO A 138 -7.75 4.34 -6.46
C PRO A 138 -7.10 5.45 -5.64
N THR A 139 -6.65 6.51 -6.33
CA THR A 139 -6.04 7.67 -5.69
C THR A 139 -7.04 8.45 -4.84
N GLU A 140 -6.59 9.42 -4.07
CA GLU A 140 -7.42 10.35 -3.29
C GLU A 140 -8.40 11.15 -4.17
N TYR A 141 -8.10 11.29 -5.46
CA TYR A 141 -8.99 11.93 -6.45
C TYR A 141 -9.94 10.93 -7.14
N GLY A 142 -9.87 9.64 -6.78
CA GLY A 142 -10.66 8.58 -7.41
C GLY A 142 -10.16 8.15 -8.78
N THR A 143 -8.98 8.59 -9.20
CA THR A 143 -8.37 8.15 -10.45
C THR A 143 -7.70 6.78 -10.31
N LEU A 144 -7.60 6.05 -11.41
CA LEU A 144 -7.02 4.72 -11.47
C LEU A 144 -5.64 4.75 -12.14
N TYR A 145 -4.68 4.08 -11.56
CA TYR A 145 -3.47 3.72 -12.30
C TYR A 145 -3.84 2.69 -13.37
N THR A 146 -3.35 2.88 -14.58
CA THR A 146 -3.39 1.85 -15.61
C THR A 146 -2.32 0.78 -15.31
N LYS A 147 -2.48 -0.40 -15.90
CA LYS A 147 -1.47 -1.47 -15.79
C LYS A 147 -0.09 -1.00 -16.24
N LYS A 148 -0.04 -0.24 -17.34
CA LYS A 148 1.21 0.33 -17.85
C LYS A 148 1.86 1.28 -16.84
N GLU A 149 1.11 2.19 -16.23
CA GLU A 149 1.63 3.11 -15.20
C GLU A 149 2.18 2.35 -13.98
N LEU A 150 1.51 1.28 -13.55
CA LEU A 150 2.00 0.43 -12.46
C LEU A 150 3.26 -0.34 -12.87
N GLU A 151 3.35 -0.83 -14.10
CA GLU A 151 4.55 -1.51 -14.62
C GLU A 151 5.75 -0.56 -14.68
N GLU A 152 5.54 0.67 -15.12
CA GLU A 152 6.58 1.72 -15.16
C GLU A 152 7.07 2.09 -13.75
N LEU A 153 6.17 2.29 -12.78
CA LEU A 153 6.53 2.53 -11.39
C LEU A 153 7.28 1.34 -10.78
N SER A 154 6.78 0.12 -10.97
CA SER A 154 7.41 -1.09 -10.50
C SER A 154 8.83 -1.26 -11.07
N ALA A 155 9.02 -0.93 -12.36
CA ALA A 155 10.33 -1.00 -12.99
C ALA A 155 11.33 0.00 -12.38
N VAL A 156 10.89 1.24 -12.11
CA VAL A 156 11.73 2.24 -11.43
C VAL A 156 12.05 1.80 -10.00
N CYS A 157 11.05 1.30 -9.26
CA CYS A 157 11.27 0.80 -7.90
C CYS A 157 12.31 -0.33 -7.86
N ARG A 158 12.20 -1.29 -8.76
CA ARG A 158 13.18 -2.40 -8.88
C ARG A 158 14.56 -1.92 -9.28
N GLN A 159 14.66 -0.94 -10.20
CA GLN A 159 15.94 -0.37 -10.63
C GLN A 159 16.75 0.23 -9.47
N TYR A 160 16.05 0.82 -8.49
CA TYR A 160 16.66 1.49 -7.34
C TYR A 160 16.51 0.71 -6.03
N GLU A 161 16.09 -0.56 -6.11
CA GLU A 161 15.92 -1.47 -4.97
C GLU A 161 14.99 -0.90 -3.87
N MET A 162 13.99 -0.12 -4.26
CA MET A 162 12.96 0.42 -3.39
C MET A 162 11.69 -0.43 -3.47
N PRO A 163 11.08 -0.86 -2.36
CA PRO A 163 9.78 -1.50 -2.40
C PRO A 163 8.69 -0.53 -2.89
N LEU A 164 7.75 -1.07 -3.68
CA LEU A 164 6.52 -0.39 -4.08
C LEU A 164 5.39 -0.83 -3.16
N PHE A 165 4.86 0.10 -2.38
CA PHE A 165 3.74 -0.10 -1.46
C PHE A 165 2.47 0.53 -2.01
N LEU A 166 1.41 -0.26 -2.18
CA LEU A 166 0.10 0.18 -2.67
C LEU A 166 -0.92 0.20 -1.53
N ASP A 167 -1.38 1.40 -1.20
CA ASP A 167 -2.54 1.63 -0.34
C ASP A 167 -3.82 1.34 -1.13
N GLY A 168 -4.49 0.29 -0.75
CA GLY A 168 -5.72 -0.19 -1.37
C GLY A 168 -6.98 0.10 -0.54
N ALA A 169 -7.02 1.17 0.26
CA ALA A 169 -8.20 1.53 1.04
C ALA A 169 -9.51 1.53 0.22
N ARG A 170 -9.42 1.77 -1.09
CA ARG A 170 -10.54 1.74 -2.05
C ARG A 170 -10.37 0.67 -3.13
N LEU A 171 -9.49 -0.31 -2.92
CA LEU A 171 -9.09 -1.28 -3.93
C LEU A 171 -10.27 -2.05 -4.52
N GLY A 172 -11.22 -2.48 -3.68
CA GLY A 172 -12.40 -3.19 -4.14
C GLY A 172 -13.24 -2.40 -5.16
N TYR A 173 -13.37 -1.08 -4.99
CA TYR A 173 -14.05 -0.22 -5.97
C TYR A 173 -13.21 -0.07 -7.25
N GLY A 174 -11.90 0.07 -7.13
CA GLY A 174 -11.00 0.14 -8.28
C GLY A 174 -11.10 -1.09 -9.17
N LEU A 175 -11.02 -2.28 -8.56
CA LEU A 175 -11.04 -3.56 -9.27
C LEU A 175 -12.37 -3.87 -9.98
N VAL A 176 -13.50 -3.33 -9.54
CA VAL A 176 -14.81 -3.51 -10.18
C VAL A 176 -15.19 -2.35 -11.11
N SER A 177 -14.33 -1.34 -11.22
CA SER A 177 -14.55 -0.22 -12.15
C SER A 177 -14.51 -0.71 -13.60
N LYS A 178 -15.37 -0.13 -14.45
CA LYS A 178 -15.35 -0.40 -15.88
C LYS A 178 -14.12 0.20 -16.60
N GLU A 179 -13.46 1.14 -15.95
CA GLU A 179 -12.29 1.86 -16.49
C GLU A 179 -10.96 1.18 -16.11
N THR A 180 -10.99 0.12 -15.28
CA THR A 180 -9.76 -0.57 -14.88
C THR A 180 -9.29 -1.57 -15.91
N ASP A 181 -7.99 -1.62 -16.14
CA ASP A 181 -7.27 -2.66 -16.89
C ASP A 181 -6.36 -3.49 -15.96
N VAL A 182 -6.49 -3.30 -14.62
CA VAL A 182 -5.67 -3.92 -13.60
C VAL A 182 -6.46 -4.99 -12.87
N THR A 183 -5.84 -6.14 -12.65
CA THR A 183 -6.37 -7.23 -11.83
C THR A 183 -5.67 -7.30 -10.48
N LEU A 184 -6.26 -8.03 -9.53
CA LEU A 184 -5.63 -8.27 -8.22
C LEU A 184 -4.30 -9.05 -8.37
N GLU A 185 -4.22 -9.95 -9.33
CA GLU A 185 -2.99 -10.67 -9.67
C GLU A 185 -1.91 -9.73 -10.23
N ASP A 186 -2.29 -8.73 -11.04
CA ASP A 186 -1.36 -7.70 -11.51
C ASP A 186 -0.81 -6.89 -10.34
N ILE A 187 -1.65 -6.49 -9.40
CA ILE A 187 -1.22 -5.76 -8.20
C ILE A 187 -0.22 -6.61 -7.40
N ALA A 188 -0.57 -7.86 -7.09
CA ALA A 188 0.31 -8.76 -6.35
C ALA A 188 1.67 -9.00 -7.05
N ARG A 189 1.70 -8.95 -8.38
CA ARG A 189 2.93 -9.12 -9.18
C ARG A 189 3.78 -7.86 -9.26
N LEU A 190 3.16 -6.70 -9.26
CA LEU A 190 3.80 -5.42 -9.53
C LEU A 190 4.20 -4.65 -8.27
N THR A 191 3.63 -4.99 -7.12
CA THR A 191 3.93 -4.36 -5.82
C THR A 191 4.62 -5.34 -4.89
N ASP A 192 5.38 -4.82 -3.93
CA ASP A 192 6.03 -5.62 -2.88
C ASP A 192 5.11 -5.76 -1.67
N VAL A 193 4.29 -4.76 -1.41
CA VAL A 193 3.27 -4.75 -0.36
C VAL A 193 2.01 -4.04 -0.87
N PHE A 194 0.84 -4.55 -0.50
CA PHE A 194 -0.43 -3.85 -0.67
C PHE A 194 -1.44 -4.27 0.40
N TYR A 195 -2.49 -3.50 0.59
CA TYR A 195 -3.63 -3.86 1.44
C TYR A 195 -4.98 -3.46 0.82
#